data_819a076c95fd51062bb16500e9f9c8a2
#
_entry.id   819a076c95fd51062bb16500e9f9c8a2
#
_cell.length_a   1.000
_cell.length_b   1.000
_cell.length_c   1.000
_cell.angle_alpha   90.00
_cell.angle_beta   90.00
_cell.angle_gamma   90.00
#
_symmetry.space_group_name_H-M   'P 1'
#
loop_
_entity.id
_entity.type
_entity.pdbx_description
1 polymer ?
#
loop_
_entity_poly.entity_id
_entity_poly.type
_entity_poly.pdbx_seq_one_letter_code
_entity_poly.pdbx_strand_id
1 'polypeptide(L)'
;MTFWRNIAGLAARRVDAAECTACPPGLPGEDPAFSTAVTALGAKLAKADGYADHHEFAAFSEVFQADARAERNVRRLYELAGQTTHGFESYARRLAKRYGQCPQLLEDVLDGLFHIAKADGAITDHELAYLDQVAHLFGLTAPAFQRLRATHLGSASDDPYVVLSVAPDAPDRAVREAWKRALSEAHPDRALARGLPAEFVEVAHAKSAAINAAYDAITRDRKAWAVRGAA
;
A
#
# COMPACT_ATOMS: atom_id res chain seq x y z
N MET A 1 16.73 -12.81 13.90
CA MET A 1 16.90 -13.40 12.56
C MET A 1 15.86 -14.47 12.22
N THR A 2 14.95 -14.84 13.11
CA THR A 2 14.00 -15.95 12.91
C THR A 2 12.64 -15.51 12.35
N PHE A 3 12.21 -14.26 12.56
CA PHE A 3 10.94 -13.73 12.10
C PHE A 3 10.84 -13.77 10.56
N TRP A 4 11.78 -13.17 9.85
CA TRP A 4 11.82 -13.17 8.38
C TRP A 4 12.10 -14.55 7.75
N ARG A 5 12.75 -15.48 8.48
CA ARG A 5 12.97 -16.86 8.01
C ARG A 5 11.72 -17.73 8.04
N ASN A 6 10.80 -17.51 8.96
CA ASN A 6 9.54 -18.27 9.02
C ASN A 6 8.58 -17.86 7.90
N ILE A 7 8.63 -16.61 7.46
CA ILE A 7 7.85 -16.12 6.33
C ILE A 7 8.37 -16.66 5.00
N ALA A 8 9.70 -16.77 4.84
CA ALA A 8 10.30 -17.37 3.65
C ALA A 8 9.87 -18.83 3.44
N GLY A 9 9.59 -19.59 4.51
CA GLY A 9 9.09 -20.98 4.44
C GLY A 9 7.65 -21.11 3.93
N LEU A 10 6.81 -20.09 4.11
CA LEU A 10 5.44 -20.05 3.61
C LEU A 10 5.37 -19.57 2.14
N ALA A 11 6.26 -18.68 1.74
CA ALA A 11 6.35 -18.16 0.37
C ALA A 11 6.93 -19.19 -0.64
N ALA A 12 7.54 -20.28 -0.15
CA ALA A 12 8.11 -21.34 -1.00
C ALA A 12 7.07 -22.27 -1.66
N ARG A 13 5.76 -22.06 -1.43
CA ARG A 13 4.74 -22.70 -2.26
C ARG A 13 4.61 -21.89 -3.54
N ARG A 14 5.21 -22.43 -4.60
CA ARG A 14 5.16 -21.96 -5.98
C ARG A 14 3.74 -21.52 -6.35
N VAL A 15 3.54 -20.22 -6.37
CA VAL A 15 2.62 -19.58 -7.29
C VAL A 15 3.51 -19.13 -8.43
N ASP A 16 3.17 -19.47 -9.68
CA ASP A 16 3.83 -18.95 -10.88
C ASP A 16 3.63 -17.41 -10.93
N ALA A 17 4.36 -16.72 -10.08
CA ALA A 17 4.58 -15.31 -10.21
C ALA A 17 5.47 -15.15 -11.43
N ALA A 18 4.99 -14.49 -12.47
CA ALA A 18 5.86 -14.00 -13.53
C ALA A 18 6.97 -13.21 -12.83
N GLU A 19 8.12 -13.83 -12.64
CA GLU A 19 9.27 -13.24 -11.96
C GLU A 19 9.58 -11.93 -12.67
N CYS A 20 9.45 -10.82 -11.95
CA CYS A 20 9.98 -9.56 -12.42
C CYS A 20 11.51 -9.74 -12.42
N THR A 21 12.07 -10.17 -13.54
CA THR A 21 13.50 -10.39 -13.71
C THR A 21 14.34 -9.14 -13.49
N ALA A 22 13.71 -7.97 -13.39
CA ALA A 22 14.32 -6.69 -13.13
C ALA A 22 14.46 -6.35 -11.64
N CYS A 23 13.75 -7.10 -10.76
CA CYS A 23 13.85 -6.86 -9.31
C CYS A 23 15.17 -7.44 -8.74
N PRO A 24 15.73 -6.83 -7.68
CA PRO A 24 16.88 -7.39 -7.00
C PRO A 24 16.62 -8.83 -6.54
N PRO A 25 17.62 -9.73 -6.62
CA PRO A 25 17.47 -11.08 -6.14
C PRO A 25 17.22 -11.12 -4.63
N GLY A 26 16.37 -12.03 -4.18
CA GLY A 26 15.97 -12.19 -2.77
C GLY A 26 14.65 -11.51 -2.45
N LEU A 27 14.09 -11.87 -1.29
CA LEU A 27 12.82 -11.30 -0.84
C LEU A 27 13.06 -9.93 -0.20
N PRO A 28 12.32 -8.86 -0.59
CA PRO A 28 12.44 -7.54 0.03
C PRO A 28 12.33 -7.59 1.56
N GLY A 29 11.44 -8.41 2.10
CA GLY A 29 11.29 -8.61 3.55
C GLY A 29 12.51 -9.20 4.25
N GLU A 30 13.41 -9.88 3.54
CA GLU A 30 14.69 -10.39 4.08
C GLU A 30 15.82 -9.37 3.99
N ASP A 31 15.63 -8.27 3.23
CA ASP A 31 16.59 -7.19 3.11
C ASP A 31 16.49 -6.24 4.32
N PRO A 32 17.50 -6.19 5.21
CA PRO A 32 17.48 -5.29 6.37
C PRO A 32 17.38 -3.82 5.97
N ALA A 33 17.91 -3.46 4.80
CA ALA A 33 17.85 -2.09 4.30
C ALA A 33 16.42 -1.72 3.88
N PHE A 34 15.68 -2.65 3.28
CA PHE A 34 14.27 -2.47 2.96
C PHE A 34 13.44 -2.28 4.24
N SER A 35 13.53 -3.23 5.18
CA SER A 35 12.79 -3.18 6.45
C SER A 35 13.09 -1.91 7.23
N THR A 36 14.38 -1.51 7.32
CA THR A 36 14.79 -0.26 7.98
C THR A 36 14.17 0.97 7.30
N ALA A 37 14.19 1.03 5.97
CA ALA A 37 13.68 2.19 5.25
C ALA A 37 12.15 2.30 5.36
N VAL A 38 11.42 1.20 5.23
CA VAL A 38 9.95 1.17 5.38
C VAL A 38 9.56 1.53 6.81
N THR A 39 10.24 0.99 7.84
CA THR A 39 10.01 1.35 9.25
C THR A 39 10.22 2.85 9.48
N ALA A 40 11.31 3.40 8.95
CA ALA A 40 11.60 4.83 9.12
C ALA A 40 10.58 5.71 8.40
N LEU A 41 10.09 5.31 7.23
CA LEU A 41 9.03 6.04 6.52
C LEU A 41 7.71 6.04 7.30
N GLY A 42 7.30 4.88 7.84
CA GLY A 42 6.11 4.79 8.70
C GLY A 42 6.20 5.65 9.95
N ALA A 43 7.35 5.59 10.65
CA ALA A 43 7.57 6.38 11.85
C ALA A 43 7.58 7.90 11.60
N LYS A 44 8.06 8.33 10.45
CA LYS A 44 8.09 9.74 10.05
C LYS A 44 6.74 10.24 9.55
N LEU A 45 5.96 9.36 8.94
CA LEU A 45 4.56 9.63 8.59
C LEU A 45 3.75 9.90 9.85
N ALA A 46 3.82 9.03 10.84
CA ALA A 46 3.17 9.18 12.13
C ALA A 46 3.53 10.49 12.87
N LYS A 47 4.65 11.10 12.52
CA LYS A 47 5.07 12.40 13.06
C LYS A 47 4.64 13.59 12.19
N ALA A 48 4.09 13.36 11.01
CA ALA A 48 3.79 14.41 10.05
C ALA A 48 2.74 15.42 10.56
N ASP A 49 1.82 14.98 11.41
CA ASP A 49 0.81 15.80 12.08
C ASP A 49 1.26 16.42 13.41
N GLY A 50 2.46 16.08 13.89
CA GLY A 50 3.06 16.61 15.11
C GLY A 50 2.90 15.75 16.37
N TYR A 51 2.04 14.76 16.35
CA TYR A 51 1.77 13.85 17.47
C TYR A 51 1.98 12.40 17.02
N ALA A 52 3.01 11.72 17.55
CA ALA A 52 3.10 10.27 17.43
C ALA A 52 2.20 9.66 18.52
N ASP A 53 1.02 9.16 18.17
CA ASP A 53 0.12 8.52 19.10
C ASP A 53 0.45 7.01 19.23
N HIS A 54 0.06 6.43 20.38
CA HIS A 54 0.18 5.00 20.64
C HIS A 54 -0.61 4.14 19.64
N HIS A 55 -1.68 4.68 19.04
CA HIS A 55 -2.50 4.01 18.04
C HIS A 55 -1.74 3.80 16.73
N GLU A 56 -0.95 4.76 16.28
CA GLU A 56 -0.13 4.68 15.08
C GLU A 56 1.00 3.63 15.24
N PHE A 57 1.62 3.58 16.41
CA PHE A 57 2.61 2.53 16.69
C PHE A 57 1.95 1.15 16.76
N ALA A 58 0.70 1.03 17.27
CA ALA A 58 -0.04 -0.21 17.28
C ALA A 58 -0.36 -0.65 15.85
N ALA A 59 -0.89 0.24 14.99
CA ALA A 59 -1.14 -0.04 13.58
C ALA A 59 0.16 -0.38 12.83
N PHE A 60 1.25 0.35 13.11
CA PHE A 60 2.57 0.03 12.58
C PHE A 60 3.02 -1.36 13.02
N SER A 61 2.82 -1.73 14.29
CA SER A 61 3.18 -3.03 14.85
C SER A 61 2.31 -4.16 14.31
N GLU A 62 1.04 -3.88 14.00
CA GLU A 62 0.14 -4.82 13.32
C GLU A 62 0.60 -5.09 11.89
N VAL A 63 1.02 -4.05 11.16
CA VAL A 63 1.60 -4.17 9.81
C VAL A 63 3.00 -4.80 9.84
N PHE A 64 3.76 -4.67 10.93
CA PHE A 64 5.14 -5.15 11.04
C PHE A 64 5.33 -6.06 12.25
N GLN A 65 4.52 -7.14 12.37
CA GLN A 65 4.64 -8.11 13.48
C GLN A 65 6.07 -8.66 13.60
N ALA A 66 6.83 -8.07 14.50
CA ALA A 66 8.17 -8.52 14.83
C ALA A 66 8.13 -9.53 15.99
N ASP A 67 9.03 -10.54 15.99
CA ASP A 67 9.22 -11.33 17.20
C ASP A 67 9.66 -10.41 18.36
N ALA A 68 9.45 -10.84 19.62
CA ALA A 68 9.69 -10.01 20.81
C ALA A 68 11.12 -9.40 20.89
N ARG A 69 12.08 -9.91 20.14
CA ARG A 69 13.44 -9.38 20.07
C ARG A 69 13.58 -8.39 18.90
N ALA A 70 12.96 -8.69 17.79
CA ALA A 70 12.90 -7.78 16.63
C ALA A 70 11.99 -6.59 16.95
N GLU A 71 10.87 -6.80 17.65
CA GLU A 71 9.95 -5.75 18.09
C GLU A 71 10.66 -4.64 18.89
N ARG A 72 11.55 -4.99 19.82
CA ARG A 72 12.32 -3.97 20.55
C ARG A 72 13.23 -3.14 19.66
N ASN A 73 13.81 -3.74 18.63
CA ASN A 73 14.67 -3.02 17.69
C ASN A 73 13.82 -2.16 16.74
N VAL A 74 12.68 -2.66 16.29
CA VAL A 74 11.72 -1.94 15.46
C VAL A 74 11.16 -0.75 16.24
N ARG A 75 10.71 -0.95 17.48
CA ARG A 75 10.24 0.12 18.36
C ARG A 75 11.29 1.20 18.55
N ARG A 76 12.53 0.81 18.85
CA ARG A 76 13.63 1.77 19.01
C ARG A 76 13.93 2.54 17.74
N LEU A 77 13.89 1.86 16.58
CA LEU A 77 14.07 2.52 15.27
C LEU A 77 12.91 3.47 14.99
N TYR A 78 11.68 3.05 15.28
CA TYR A 78 10.47 3.85 15.14
C TYR A 78 10.56 5.12 16.00
N GLU A 79 10.88 4.99 17.28
CA GLU A 79 11.03 6.11 18.21
C GLU A 79 12.13 7.09 17.76
N LEU A 80 13.28 6.57 17.32
CA LEU A 80 14.38 7.39 16.81
C LEU A 80 14.02 8.09 15.49
N ALA A 81 13.38 7.38 14.57
CA ALA A 81 12.97 7.94 13.30
C ALA A 81 11.84 8.96 13.46
N GLY A 82 10.90 8.71 14.40
CA GLY A 82 9.77 9.59 14.71
C GLY A 82 10.13 10.86 15.48
N GLN A 83 11.41 11.09 15.88
CA GLN A 83 11.81 12.34 16.52
C GLN A 83 11.70 13.56 15.59
N THR A 84 11.77 13.36 14.29
CA THR A 84 11.66 14.42 13.28
C THR A 84 11.14 13.85 11.96
N THR A 85 10.33 14.63 11.26
CA THR A 85 9.92 14.31 9.89
C THR A 85 11.06 14.47 8.87
N HIS A 86 12.11 15.24 9.20
CA HIS A 86 13.21 15.47 8.29
C HIS A 86 13.98 14.19 7.92
N GLY A 87 14.47 14.14 6.69
CA GLY A 87 15.33 13.07 6.19
C GLY A 87 14.60 11.82 5.71
N PHE A 88 13.26 11.82 5.66
CA PHE A 88 12.49 10.71 5.07
C PHE A 88 12.84 10.51 3.59
N GLU A 89 13.18 11.56 2.89
CA GLU A 89 13.56 11.52 1.48
C GLU A 89 14.78 10.63 1.23
N SER A 90 15.70 10.54 2.21
CA SER A 90 16.87 9.67 2.09
C SER A 90 16.48 8.19 2.09
N TYR A 91 15.49 7.81 2.90
CA TYR A 91 14.95 6.46 2.93
C TYR A 91 14.15 6.15 1.68
N ALA A 92 13.28 7.05 1.25
CA ALA A 92 12.51 6.91 0.02
C ALA A 92 13.42 6.77 -1.21
N ARG A 93 14.45 7.62 -1.35
CA ARG A 93 15.42 7.52 -2.45
C ARG A 93 16.23 6.22 -2.41
N ARG A 94 16.55 5.67 -1.22
CA ARG A 94 17.23 4.36 -1.12
C ARG A 94 16.36 3.24 -1.65
N LEU A 95 15.06 3.22 -1.28
CA LEU A 95 14.10 2.26 -1.81
C LEU A 95 13.94 2.42 -3.33
N ALA A 96 13.74 3.65 -3.81
CA ALA A 96 13.61 3.93 -5.23
C ALA A 96 14.86 3.51 -6.02
N LYS A 97 16.06 3.79 -5.51
CA LYS A 97 17.32 3.38 -6.15
C LYS A 97 17.45 1.86 -6.24
N ARG A 98 17.03 1.13 -5.19
CA ARG A 98 17.19 -0.32 -5.12
C ARG A 98 16.08 -1.08 -5.84
N TYR A 99 14.85 -0.57 -5.75
CA TYR A 99 13.64 -1.24 -6.23
C TYR A 99 12.91 -0.48 -7.33
N GLY A 100 13.52 0.53 -7.94
CA GLY A 100 12.88 1.35 -8.97
C GLY A 100 12.46 0.58 -10.23
N GLN A 101 13.06 -0.59 -10.47
CA GLN A 101 12.64 -1.50 -11.53
C GLN A 101 11.43 -2.37 -11.13
N CYS A 102 10.95 -2.23 -9.89
CA CYS A 102 9.82 -2.96 -9.32
C CYS A 102 8.73 -1.97 -8.87
N PRO A 103 8.10 -1.23 -9.80
CA PRO A 103 7.16 -0.15 -9.43
C PRO A 103 6.00 -0.67 -8.60
N GLN A 104 5.55 -1.91 -8.84
CA GLN A 104 4.47 -2.51 -8.07
C GLN A 104 4.85 -2.73 -6.59
N LEU A 105 6.11 -3.08 -6.30
CA LEU A 105 6.58 -3.22 -4.92
C LEU A 105 6.58 -1.86 -4.20
N LEU A 106 7.03 -0.79 -4.89
CA LEU A 106 7.02 0.55 -4.32
C LEU A 106 5.59 1.09 -4.15
N GLU A 107 4.68 0.74 -5.05
CA GLU A 107 3.25 1.01 -4.90
C GLU A 107 2.66 0.28 -3.68
N ASP A 108 3.00 -1.00 -3.47
CA ASP A 108 2.56 -1.76 -2.30
C ASP A 108 3.12 -1.18 -0.99
N VAL A 109 4.37 -0.68 -0.97
CA VAL A 109 4.93 0.04 0.19
C VAL A 109 4.13 1.30 0.48
N LEU A 110 3.83 2.10 -0.54
CA LEU A 110 3.02 3.32 -0.37
C LEU A 110 1.60 3.00 0.09
N ASP A 111 1.00 1.91 -0.41
CA ASP A 111 -0.30 1.39 0.02
C ASP A 111 -0.30 1.07 1.53
N GLY A 112 0.75 0.41 2.02
CA GLY A 112 0.97 0.17 3.44
C GLY A 112 1.11 1.46 4.27
N LEU A 113 1.78 2.48 3.76
CA LEU A 113 1.88 3.78 4.42
C LEU A 113 0.51 4.48 4.49
N PHE A 114 -0.31 4.42 3.44
CA PHE A 114 -1.70 4.89 3.49
C PHE A 114 -2.54 4.16 4.53
N HIS A 115 -2.35 2.84 4.66
CA HIS A 115 -3.04 2.03 5.65
C HIS A 115 -2.67 2.47 7.08
N ILE A 116 -1.39 2.75 7.34
CA ILE A 116 -0.92 3.26 8.63
C ILE A 116 -1.52 4.64 8.90
N ALA A 117 -1.46 5.56 7.95
CA ALA A 117 -2.04 6.91 8.10
C ALA A 117 -3.55 6.90 8.37
N LYS A 118 -4.26 5.87 7.92
CA LYS A 118 -5.71 5.72 8.16
C LYS A 118 -6.06 5.10 9.51
N ALA A 119 -5.10 4.54 10.24
CA ALA A 119 -5.36 3.74 11.44
C ALA A 119 -6.04 4.51 12.57
N ASP A 120 -5.83 5.82 12.66
CA ASP A 120 -6.47 6.71 13.65
C ASP A 120 -7.77 7.36 13.14
N GLY A 121 -8.16 7.10 11.89
CA GLY A 121 -9.46 7.49 11.31
C GLY A 121 -9.38 8.29 10.01
N ALA A 122 -8.93 9.52 10.03
CA ALA A 122 -8.88 10.39 8.85
C ALA A 122 -7.44 10.80 8.54
N ILE A 123 -7.03 10.59 7.28
CA ILE A 123 -5.72 11.06 6.81
C ILE A 123 -5.72 12.60 6.76
N THR A 124 -4.78 13.22 7.44
CA THR A 124 -4.62 14.67 7.48
C THR A 124 -4.00 15.22 6.18
N ASP A 125 -4.14 16.54 5.97
CA ASP A 125 -3.49 17.19 4.82
C ASP A 125 -1.96 17.08 4.86
N HIS A 126 -1.36 17.07 6.07
CA HIS A 126 0.09 16.92 6.24
C HIS A 126 0.58 15.51 5.88
N GLU A 127 -0.16 14.49 6.31
CA GLU A 127 0.13 13.10 5.94
C GLU A 127 -0.06 12.87 4.44
N LEU A 128 -1.12 13.44 3.87
CA LEU A 128 -1.37 13.36 2.43
C LEU A 128 -0.24 14.01 1.62
N ALA A 129 0.24 15.18 2.05
CA ALA A 129 1.39 15.84 1.43
C ALA A 129 2.68 15.01 1.57
N TYR A 130 2.88 14.37 2.72
CA TYR A 130 3.99 13.45 2.94
C TYR A 130 3.92 12.23 1.99
N LEU A 131 2.75 11.59 1.89
CA LEU A 131 2.52 10.44 1.01
C LEU A 131 2.72 10.79 -0.46
N ASP A 132 2.28 11.99 -0.88
CA ASP A 132 2.51 12.51 -2.24
C ASP A 132 4.00 12.68 -2.55
N GLN A 133 4.76 13.23 -1.61
CA GLN A 133 6.21 13.37 -1.76
C GLN A 133 6.92 12.01 -1.82
N VAL A 134 6.51 11.04 -1.00
CA VAL A 134 7.04 9.67 -1.07
C VAL A 134 6.72 9.04 -2.43
N ALA A 135 5.49 9.17 -2.92
CA ALA A 135 5.08 8.69 -4.24
C ALA A 135 5.95 9.28 -5.36
N HIS A 136 6.20 10.58 -5.30
CA HIS A 136 7.07 11.27 -6.26
C HIS A 136 8.51 10.72 -6.22
N LEU A 137 9.07 10.53 -5.02
CA LEU A 137 10.41 9.97 -4.85
C LEU A 137 10.52 8.50 -5.31
N PHE A 138 9.43 7.74 -5.23
CA PHE A 138 9.32 6.38 -5.75
C PHE A 138 9.18 6.36 -7.29
N GLY A 139 8.93 7.51 -7.92
CA GLY A 139 8.69 7.61 -9.35
C GLY A 139 7.32 7.09 -9.78
N LEU A 140 6.35 7.05 -8.86
CA LEU A 140 4.98 6.67 -9.19
C LEU A 140 4.30 7.77 -10.00
N THR A 141 3.44 7.34 -10.94
CA THR A 141 2.69 8.28 -11.76
C THR A 141 1.55 8.93 -10.97
N ALA A 142 1.17 10.16 -11.34
CA ALA A 142 0.04 10.83 -10.71
C ALA A 142 -1.26 9.99 -10.72
N PRO A 143 -1.63 9.29 -11.81
CA PRO A 143 -2.78 8.37 -11.79
C PRO A 143 -2.65 7.23 -10.77
N ALA A 144 -1.44 6.66 -10.58
CA ALA A 144 -1.22 5.61 -9.59
C ALA A 144 -1.43 6.15 -8.15
N PHE A 145 -0.90 7.33 -7.86
CA PHE A 145 -1.12 7.99 -6.57
C PHE A 145 -2.60 8.31 -6.33
N GLN A 146 -3.30 8.86 -7.31
CA GLN A 146 -4.73 9.17 -7.19
C GLN A 146 -5.56 7.90 -6.95
N ARG A 147 -5.22 6.79 -7.59
CA ARG A 147 -5.87 5.49 -7.36
C ARG A 147 -5.68 5.02 -5.92
N LEU A 148 -4.45 5.06 -5.38
CA LEU A 148 -4.16 4.69 -3.99
C LEU A 148 -4.92 5.60 -3.02
N ARG A 149 -4.86 6.89 -3.24
CA ARG A 149 -5.61 7.87 -2.46
C ARG A 149 -7.11 7.56 -2.44
N ALA A 150 -7.73 7.33 -3.59
CA ALA A 150 -9.14 6.98 -3.71
C ALA A 150 -9.48 5.68 -2.99
N THR A 151 -8.59 4.68 -3.04
CA THR A 151 -8.77 3.39 -2.35
C THR A 151 -8.84 3.54 -0.84
N HIS A 152 -8.03 4.43 -0.26
CA HIS A 152 -7.93 4.60 1.20
C HIS A 152 -8.85 5.66 1.78
N LEU A 153 -9.04 6.78 1.10
CA LEU A 153 -9.90 7.86 1.61
C LEU A 153 -11.37 7.50 1.56
N GLY A 154 -11.78 6.63 0.61
CA GLY A 154 -13.10 5.98 0.59
C GLY A 154 -14.27 6.94 0.80
N SER A 155 -14.12 8.18 0.41
CA SER A 155 -15.11 9.21 0.63
C SER A 155 -16.11 9.26 -0.52
N ALA A 156 -17.28 9.84 -0.27
CA ALA A 156 -18.30 10.11 -1.29
C ALA A 156 -17.78 11.00 -2.45
N SER A 157 -16.53 11.50 -2.34
CA SER A 157 -15.84 12.29 -3.37
C SER A 157 -14.93 11.46 -4.27
N ASP A 158 -14.64 10.20 -3.91
CA ASP A 158 -13.72 9.39 -4.71
C ASP A 158 -14.50 8.67 -5.82
N ASP A 159 -14.24 9.11 -7.01
CA ASP A 159 -14.82 8.55 -8.22
C ASP A 159 -14.46 7.06 -8.35
N PRO A 160 -15.43 6.12 -8.26
CA PRO A 160 -15.18 4.69 -8.36
C PRO A 160 -14.51 4.29 -9.68
N TYR A 161 -14.63 5.12 -10.73
CA TYR A 161 -13.92 4.93 -11.99
C TYR A 161 -12.41 5.15 -11.83
N VAL A 162 -12.00 6.07 -10.96
CA VAL A 162 -10.57 6.28 -10.61
C VAL A 162 -10.01 5.06 -9.91
N VAL A 163 -10.73 4.48 -8.94
CA VAL A 163 -10.31 3.25 -8.23
C VAL A 163 -10.05 2.11 -9.20
N LEU A 164 -10.91 1.93 -10.21
CA LEU A 164 -10.77 0.89 -11.24
C LEU A 164 -9.85 1.30 -12.40
N SER A 165 -9.35 2.55 -12.42
CA SER A 165 -8.55 3.09 -13.53
C SER A 165 -9.23 2.95 -14.89
N VAL A 166 -10.51 3.30 -14.95
CA VAL A 166 -11.31 3.31 -16.18
C VAL A 166 -11.98 4.66 -16.40
N ALA A 167 -12.26 5.00 -17.65
CA ALA A 167 -13.02 6.20 -17.97
C ALA A 167 -14.50 6.04 -17.56
N PRO A 168 -15.20 7.12 -17.15
CA PRO A 168 -16.61 7.06 -16.77
C PRO A 168 -17.53 6.54 -17.88
N ASP A 169 -17.17 6.78 -19.15
CA ASP A 169 -17.89 6.34 -20.34
C ASP A 169 -17.44 4.95 -20.84
N ALA A 170 -16.50 4.29 -20.17
CA ALA A 170 -16.02 2.97 -20.56
C ALA A 170 -17.18 1.96 -20.62
N PRO A 171 -17.23 1.05 -21.61
CA PRO A 171 -18.27 0.03 -21.69
C PRO A 171 -18.21 -0.94 -20.51
N ASP A 172 -19.35 -1.52 -20.12
CA ASP A 172 -19.47 -2.44 -18.96
C ASP A 172 -18.47 -3.60 -19.02
N ARG A 173 -18.14 -4.06 -20.22
CA ARG A 173 -17.11 -5.09 -20.42
C ARG A 173 -15.74 -4.60 -19.94
N ALA A 174 -15.33 -3.39 -20.29
CA ALA A 174 -14.06 -2.81 -19.90
C ALA A 174 -14.00 -2.59 -18.38
N VAL A 175 -15.09 -2.11 -17.77
CA VAL A 175 -15.21 -1.98 -16.30
C VAL A 175 -15.03 -3.33 -15.62
N ARG A 176 -15.66 -4.39 -16.13
CA ARG A 176 -15.54 -5.75 -15.58
C ARG A 176 -14.13 -6.32 -15.73
N GLU A 177 -13.50 -6.09 -16.86
CA GLU A 177 -12.10 -6.53 -17.11
C GLU A 177 -11.13 -5.78 -16.21
N ALA A 178 -11.31 -4.48 -16.00
CA ALA A 178 -10.51 -3.67 -15.09
C ALA A 178 -10.67 -4.12 -13.64
N TRP A 179 -11.90 -4.36 -13.18
CA TRP A 179 -12.19 -4.91 -11.86
C TRP A 179 -11.47 -6.26 -11.62
N LYS A 180 -11.57 -7.21 -12.56
CA LYS A 180 -10.90 -8.50 -12.44
C LYS A 180 -9.39 -8.36 -12.37
N ARG A 181 -8.81 -7.49 -13.20
CA ARG A 181 -7.37 -7.20 -13.21
C ARG A 181 -6.94 -6.59 -11.87
N ALA A 182 -7.65 -5.57 -11.39
CA ALA A 182 -7.36 -4.91 -10.12
C ALA A 182 -7.44 -5.88 -8.94
N LEU A 183 -8.46 -6.75 -8.87
CA LEU A 183 -8.56 -7.80 -7.84
C LEU A 183 -7.41 -8.80 -7.92
N SER A 184 -7.05 -9.22 -9.13
CA SER A 184 -5.91 -10.13 -9.31
C SER A 184 -4.60 -9.51 -8.83
N GLU A 185 -4.39 -8.21 -9.05
CA GLU A 185 -3.21 -7.47 -8.61
C GLU A 185 -3.20 -7.23 -7.10
N ALA A 186 -4.36 -6.98 -6.50
CA ALA A 186 -4.53 -6.77 -5.06
C ALA A 186 -4.57 -8.06 -4.24
N HIS A 187 -4.46 -9.25 -4.87
CA HIS A 187 -4.58 -10.52 -4.14
C HIS A 187 -3.44 -10.69 -3.12
N PRO A 188 -3.75 -11.12 -1.86
CA PRO A 188 -2.75 -11.30 -0.81
C PRO A 188 -1.59 -12.22 -1.24
N ASP A 189 -1.88 -13.31 -1.94
CA ASP A 189 -0.86 -14.24 -2.41
C ASP A 189 0.15 -13.58 -3.37
N ARG A 190 -0.28 -12.59 -4.14
CA ARG A 190 0.63 -11.83 -5.01
C ARG A 190 1.53 -10.89 -4.22
N ALA A 191 1.02 -10.27 -3.15
CA ALA A 191 1.82 -9.46 -2.25
C ALA A 191 2.93 -10.32 -1.61
N LEU A 192 2.56 -11.48 -1.10
CA LEU A 192 3.51 -12.46 -0.53
C LEU A 192 4.50 -12.98 -1.58
N ALA A 193 4.04 -13.26 -2.80
CA ALA A 193 4.91 -13.72 -3.89
C ALA A 193 5.93 -12.65 -4.32
N ARG A 194 5.60 -11.36 -4.16
CA ARG A 194 6.54 -10.24 -4.35
C ARG A 194 7.51 -10.06 -3.18
N GLY A 195 7.39 -10.89 -2.14
CA GLY A 195 8.26 -10.87 -0.97
C GLY A 195 7.91 -9.79 0.05
N LEU A 196 6.70 -9.25 -0.01
CA LEU A 196 6.20 -8.39 1.06
C LEU A 196 5.97 -9.21 2.33
N PRO A 197 6.14 -8.61 3.51
CA PRO A 197 5.80 -9.23 4.78
C PRO A 197 4.35 -9.68 4.85
N ALA A 198 4.07 -10.72 5.66
CA ALA A 198 2.72 -11.28 5.81
C ALA A 198 1.69 -10.26 6.30
N GLU A 199 2.14 -9.23 6.98
CA GLU A 199 1.36 -8.12 7.52
C GLU A 199 0.68 -7.29 6.42
N PHE A 200 1.27 -7.27 5.21
CA PHE A 200 0.63 -6.65 4.04
C PHE A 200 -0.60 -7.40 3.53
N VAL A 201 -0.91 -8.58 4.08
CA VAL A 201 -2.15 -9.32 3.79
C VAL A 201 -3.37 -8.48 4.16
N GLU A 202 -3.37 -7.79 5.31
CA GLU A 202 -4.47 -6.92 5.73
C GLU A 202 -4.62 -5.72 4.78
N VAL A 203 -3.53 -5.12 4.37
CA VAL A 203 -3.53 -4.05 3.36
C VAL A 203 -4.13 -4.55 2.04
N ALA A 204 -3.75 -5.75 1.59
CA ALA A 204 -4.28 -6.38 0.39
C ALA A 204 -5.78 -6.71 0.50
N HIS A 205 -6.25 -7.12 1.68
CA HIS A 205 -7.68 -7.33 1.95
C HIS A 205 -8.47 -6.01 1.90
N ALA A 206 -7.96 -4.94 2.54
CA ALA A 206 -8.59 -3.63 2.52
C ALA A 206 -8.67 -3.07 1.08
N LYS A 207 -7.61 -3.23 0.30
CA LYS A 207 -7.56 -2.86 -1.12
C LYS A 207 -8.57 -3.64 -1.95
N SER A 208 -8.64 -4.95 -1.75
CA SER A 208 -9.62 -5.80 -2.46
C SER A 208 -11.06 -5.40 -2.12
N ALA A 209 -11.35 -5.05 -0.87
CA ALA A 209 -12.66 -4.57 -0.44
C ALA A 209 -13.03 -3.24 -1.12
N ALA A 210 -12.10 -2.28 -1.20
CA ALA A 210 -12.31 -1.00 -1.89
C ALA A 210 -12.55 -1.18 -3.40
N ILE A 211 -11.82 -2.08 -4.06
CA ILE A 211 -12.00 -2.43 -5.48
C ILE A 211 -13.40 -3.02 -5.71
N ASN A 212 -13.87 -3.92 -4.85
CA ASN A 212 -15.21 -4.48 -4.94
C ASN A 212 -16.29 -3.40 -4.74
N ALA A 213 -16.14 -2.55 -3.72
CA ALA A 213 -17.06 -1.45 -3.46
C ALA A 213 -17.18 -0.49 -4.65
N ALA A 214 -16.07 -0.17 -5.31
CA ALA A 214 -16.05 0.66 -6.51
C ALA A 214 -16.80 0.01 -7.67
N TYR A 215 -16.57 -1.28 -7.93
CA TYR A 215 -17.29 -2.02 -8.98
C TYR A 215 -18.80 -2.07 -8.71
N ASP A 216 -19.19 -2.32 -7.47
CA ASP A 216 -20.60 -2.38 -7.06
C ASP A 216 -21.28 -1.01 -7.19
N ALA A 217 -20.59 0.09 -6.85
CA ALA A 217 -21.07 1.45 -7.03
C ALA A 217 -21.35 1.74 -8.51
N ILE A 218 -20.38 1.53 -9.40
CA ILE A 218 -20.53 1.73 -10.84
C ILE A 218 -21.70 0.92 -11.40
N THR A 219 -21.78 -0.36 -11.02
CA THR A 219 -22.80 -1.26 -11.54
C THR A 219 -24.19 -0.85 -11.10
N ARG A 220 -24.35 -0.43 -9.84
CA ARG A 220 -25.61 0.07 -9.28
C ARG A 220 -26.06 1.35 -9.95
N ASP A 221 -25.15 2.32 -10.11
CA ASP A 221 -25.47 3.62 -10.69
C ASP A 221 -25.86 3.52 -12.17
N ARG A 222 -25.15 2.68 -12.93
CA ARG A 222 -25.49 2.43 -14.35
C ARG A 222 -26.84 1.73 -14.50
N LYS A 223 -27.17 0.75 -13.64
CA LYS A 223 -28.49 0.11 -13.63
C LYS A 223 -29.60 1.12 -13.31
N ALA A 224 -29.38 1.96 -12.28
CA ALA A 224 -30.34 2.98 -11.90
C ALA A 224 -30.55 4.03 -13.01
N TRP A 225 -29.50 4.37 -13.74
CA TRP A 225 -29.59 5.28 -14.90
C TRP A 225 -30.33 4.64 -16.07
N ALA A 226 -30.08 3.38 -16.40
CA ALA A 226 -30.76 2.65 -17.47
C ALA A 226 -32.27 2.54 -17.21
N VAL A 227 -32.69 2.30 -15.96
CA VAL A 227 -34.11 2.24 -15.59
C VAL A 227 -34.78 3.63 -15.75
N ARG A 228 -34.08 4.71 -15.37
CA ARG A 228 -34.61 6.08 -15.51
C ARG A 228 -34.69 6.57 -16.94
N GLY A 229 -33.80 6.09 -17.81
CA GLY A 229 -33.79 6.45 -19.23
C GLY A 229 -34.80 5.64 -20.10
N ALA A 230 -35.39 4.57 -19.54
CA ALA A 230 -36.38 3.72 -20.19
C ALA A 230 -37.83 4.07 -19.78
N ALA A 231 -38.05 5.01 -18.88
CA ALA A 231 -39.34 5.50 -18.42
C ALA A 231 -39.68 6.86 -19.05
#